data_4e5adaaefba53023968eb1e3d2a36845
#
_entry.id   4e5adaaefba53023968eb1e3d2a36845
#
_cell.length_a   1.000
_cell.length_b   1.000
_cell.length_c   1.000
_cell.angle_alpha   90.00
_cell.angle_beta   90.00
_cell.angle_gamma   90.00
#
_symmetry.space_group_name_H-M   'P 1'
#
loop_
_entity.id
_entity.type
_entity.pdbx_description
1 polymer ?
#
loop_
_entity_poly.entity_id
_entity_poly.type
_entity_poly.pdbx_seq_one_letter_code
_entity_poly.pdbx_strand_id
1 'polypeptide(L)'
;MGRRSRNRGLSDVPGASNGEPSATKKPVKPDAAARRRARLDEAPKPPWAPVPLTEICIFVGIILIAVALLGGAQRALLIGFGLALILIATLELCLREHLAGYRSHSVLIAACSAVVLALPLALLTGLSKVLLLAAAAVIFGVLWWLLRSLFRSRSGGMSWRA
;
A
#
# COMPACT_ATOMS: atom_id res chain seq x y z
N MET A 1 -24.18 14.25 41.48
CA MET A 1 -23.73 15.00 42.69
C MET A 1 -22.25 15.32 42.51
N GLY A 2 -21.98 16.58 42.19
CA GLY A 2 -20.65 17.06 41.87
C GLY A 2 -19.87 17.45 43.13
N ARG A 3 -18.58 17.14 43.16
CA ARG A 3 -17.64 17.74 44.12
C ARG A 3 -16.68 18.65 43.37
N ARG A 4 -16.98 19.96 43.44
CA ARG A 4 -16.03 21.04 43.16
C ARG A 4 -15.04 21.11 44.32
N SER A 5 -13.77 20.78 44.08
CA SER A 5 -12.69 21.11 45.00
C SER A 5 -12.26 22.56 44.73
N ARG A 6 -12.59 23.45 45.67
CA ARG A 6 -12.04 24.80 45.77
C ARG A 6 -10.67 24.71 46.41
N ASN A 7 -9.63 25.02 45.66
CA ASN A 7 -8.34 25.39 46.27
C ASN A 7 -8.31 26.89 46.45
N ARG A 8 -8.45 27.29 47.74
CA ARG A 8 -8.33 28.65 48.21
C ARG A 8 -6.93 28.79 48.85
N GLY A 9 -6.15 29.69 48.32
CA GLY A 9 -5.14 30.60 48.81
C GLY A 9 -4.17 30.18 49.89
N LEU A 10 -2.97 30.58 49.70
CA LEU A 10 -2.10 31.28 50.70
C LEU A 10 -1.05 32.08 49.90
N SER A 11 -1.20 33.37 49.94
CA SER A 11 -0.40 34.49 50.43
C SER A 11 1.10 34.42 50.31
N ASP A 12 1.60 35.38 49.50
CA ASP A 12 2.77 36.28 49.72
C ASP A 12 4.03 35.71 50.35
N VAL A 13 5.09 35.64 49.50
CA VAL A 13 6.46 35.94 49.88
C VAL A 13 7.10 36.75 48.73
N PRO A 14 7.55 38.00 48.96
CA PRO A 14 8.32 38.75 48.00
C PRO A 14 9.80 38.42 48.17
N GLY A 15 10.46 38.00 47.10
CA GLY A 15 11.91 37.82 47.14
C GLY A 15 12.47 37.18 45.88
N ALA A 16 12.94 38.05 44.99
CA ALA A 16 14.10 37.92 44.10
C ALA A 16 14.27 36.66 43.22
N SER A 17 14.21 36.85 42.01
CA SER A 17 15.30 36.78 41.00
C SER A 17 14.73 36.52 39.63
N ASN A 18 15.13 37.31 38.68
CA ASN A 18 14.89 37.23 37.27
C ASN A 18 15.35 35.87 36.71
N GLY A 19 14.38 34.94 36.56
CA GLY A 19 14.50 33.78 35.75
C GLY A 19 13.44 33.92 34.65
N GLU A 20 13.86 34.24 33.44
CA GLU A 20 13.02 34.18 32.25
C GLU A 20 12.29 32.85 32.25
N PRO A 21 10.97 32.81 32.12
CA PRO A 21 10.26 31.56 31.88
C PRO A 21 10.70 31.06 30.50
N SER A 22 11.57 30.06 30.51
CA SER A 22 11.87 29.25 29.34
C SER A 22 10.52 28.84 28.71
N ALA A 23 10.14 29.58 27.68
CA ALA A 23 8.94 29.26 26.89
C ALA A 23 9.09 27.85 26.37
N THR A 24 8.39 26.95 27.01
CA THR A 24 8.25 25.56 26.53
C THR A 24 7.66 25.68 25.13
N LYS A 25 8.53 25.63 24.11
CA LYS A 25 8.12 25.62 22.70
C LYS A 25 7.19 24.45 22.54
N LYS A 26 5.88 24.72 22.44
CA LYS A 26 4.88 23.74 22.05
C LYS A 26 5.43 23.04 20.80
N PRO A 27 5.43 21.69 20.74
CA PRO A 27 5.92 20.97 19.57
C PRO A 27 5.15 21.48 18.35
N VAL A 28 5.85 22.18 17.47
CA VAL A 28 5.27 22.67 16.20
C VAL A 28 4.83 21.44 15.43
N LYS A 29 3.54 21.29 15.20
CA LYS A 29 3.01 20.22 14.38
C LYS A 29 3.70 20.31 13.03
N PRO A 30 4.39 19.26 12.57
CA PRO A 30 5.11 19.30 11.30
C PRO A 30 4.12 19.67 10.18
N ASP A 31 4.55 20.57 9.31
CA ASP A 31 3.79 21.03 8.16
C ASP A 31 3.34 19.86 7.28
N ALA A 32 2.20 19.97 6.60
CA ALA A 32 1.67 18.94 5.73
C ALA A 32 2.69 18.46 4.67
N ALA A 33 3.52 19.37 4.17
CA ALA A 33 4.61 19.07 3.25
C ALA A 33 5.71 18.22 3.91
N ALA A 34 6.10 18.53 5.14
CA ALA A 34 7.09 17.76 5.89
C ALA A 34 6.60 16.35 6.22
N ARG A 35 5.31 16.20 6.59
CA ARG A 35 4.68 14.88 6.80
C ARG A 35 4.64 14.05 5.52
N ARG A 36 4.37 14.69 4.37
CA ARG A 36 4.35 14.01 3.08
C ARG A 36 5.75 13.54 2.69
N ARG A 37 6.79 14.34 2.90
CA ARG A 37 8.19 13.96 2.66
C ARG A 37 8.61 12.78 3.54
N ALA A 38 8.34 12.84 4.84
CA ALA A 38 8.64 11.75 5.77
C ALA A 38 7.95 10.44 5.35
N ARG A 39 6.70 10.50 4.88
CA ARG A 39 6.00 9.31 4.35
C ARG A 39 6.61 8.75 3.06
N LEU A 40 7.14 9.62 2.19
CA LEU A 40 7.83 9.19 0.96
C LEU A 40 9.20 8.55 1.29
N ASP A 41 9.90 9.06 2.31
CA ASP A 41 11.17 8.52 2.75
C ASP A 41 11.02 7.15 3.46
N GLU A 42 9.86 6.91 4.09
CA GLU A 42 9.51 5.62 4.70
C GLU A 42 9.07 4.56 3.67
N ALA A 43 8.76 4.96 2.43
CA ALA A 43 8.33 4.02 1.40
C ALA A 43 9.46 3.04 1.03
N PRO A 44 9.19 1.74 0.92
CA PRO A 44 10.20 0.75 0.57
C PRO A 44 10.74 1.01 -0.84
N LYS A 45 12.05 1.24 -0.95
CA LYS A 45 12.70 1.46 -2.24
C LYS A 45 12.85 0.14 -3.00
N PRO A 46 12.69 0.15 -4.34
CA PRO A 46 12.90 -1.05 -5.16
C PRO A 46 14.37 -1.46 -5.16
N PRO A 47 14.69 -2.76 -5.37
CA PRO A 47 16.07 -3.23 -5.47
C PRO A 47 16.83 -2.66 -6.67
N TRP A 48 16.13 -2.15 -7.67
CA TRP A 48 16.68 -1.50 -8.86
C TRP A 48 16.75 0.03 -8.76
N ALA A 49 16.51 0.61 -7.58
CA ALA A 49 16.69 2.06 -7.40
C ALA A 49 18.15 2.45 -7.75
N PRO A 50 18.37 3.58 -8.46
CA PRO A 50 17.45 4.70 -8.71
C PRO A 50 16.62 4.58 -10.00
N VAL A 51 16.67 3.47 -10.74
CA VAL A 51 15.96 3.32 -12.02
C VAL A 51 14.45 3.17 -11.78
N PRO A 52 13.59 3.96 -12.43
CA PRO A 52 12.14 3.86 -12.30
C PRO A 52 11.56 2.74 -13.18
N LEU A 53 12.00 1.48 -12.93
CA LEU A 53 11.64 0.34 -13.79
C LEU A 53 10.13 0.06 -13.79
N THR A 54 9.48 0.17 -12.63
CA THR A 54 8.04 -0.05 -12.46
C THR A 54 7.24 0.96 -13.29
N GLU A 55 7.63 2.22 -13.24
CA GLU A 55 7.00 3.32 -13.99
C GLU A 55 7.21 3.14 -15.51
N ILE A 56 8.41 2.73 -15.93
CA ILE A 56 8.72 2.44 -17.33
C ILE A 56 7.85 1.28 -17.84
N CYS A 57 7.72 0.20 -17.09
CA CYS A 57 6.86 -0.94 -17.45
C CYS A 57 5.40 -0.53 -17.63
N ILE A 58 4.87 0.28 -16.69
CA ILE A 58 3.49 0.81 -16.79
C ILE A 58 3.35 1.69 -18.04
N PHE A 59 4.29 2.60 -18.27
CA PHE A 59 4.26 3.52 -19.41
C PHE A 59 4.32 2.77 -20.74
N VAL A 60 5.23 1.81 -20.88
CA VAL A 60 5.33 0.95 -22.08
C VAL A 60 4.06 0.14 -22.27
N GLY A 61 3.50 -0.42 -21.18
CA GLY A 61 2.24 -1.15 -21.23
C GLY A 61 1.08 -0.30 -21.74
N ILE A 62 0.98 0.96 -21.30
CA ILE A 62 -0.03 1.91 -21.79
C ILE A 62 0.17 2.21 -23.28
N ILE A 63 1.42 2.44 -23.72
CA ILE A 63 1.73 2.68 -25.13
C ILE A 63 1.32 1.49 -25.98
N LEU A 64 1.65 0.25 -25.58
CA LEU A 64 1.28 -0.95 -26.33
C LEU A 64 -0.23 -1.07 -26.49
N ILE A 65 -1.00 -0.79 -25.45
CA ILE A 65 -2.46 -0.79 -25.52
C ILE A 65 -2.96 0.33 -26.45
N ALA A 66 -2.41 1.54 -26.33
CA ALA A 66 -2.79 2.67 -27.20
C ALA A 66 -2.52 2.36 -28.67
N VAL A 67 -1.36 1.80 -29.00
CA VAL A 67 -1.02 1.37 -30.38
C VAL A 67 -1.98 0.28 -30.86
N ALA A 68 -2.33 -0.68 -29.99
CA ALA A 68 -3.30 -1.72 -30.34
C ALA A 68 -4.70 -1.17 -30.65
N LEU A 69 -5.10 -0.07 -30.01
CA LEU A 69 -6.40 0.58 -30.26
C LEU A 69 -6.45 1.28 -31.63
N LEU A 70 -5.30 1.64 -32.20
CA LEU A 70 -5.22 2.20 -33.57
C LEU A 70 -5.47 1.14 -34.65
N GLY A 71 -5.52 -0.13 -34.30
CA GLY A 71 -5.79 -1.25 -35.21
C GLY A 71 -4.56 -2.07 -35.54
N GLY A 72 -4.74 -3.11 -36.34
CA GLY A 72 -3.66 -3.98 -36.82
C GLY A 72 -3.87 -5.46 -36.51
N ALA A 73 -3.18 -6.32 -37.28
CA ALA A 73 -3.33 -7.79 -37.15
C ALA A 73 -2.89 -8.36 -35.79
N GLN A 74 -2.00 -7.66 -35.08
CA GLN A 74 -1.44 -8.10 -33.79
C GLN A 74 -2.11 -7.44 -32.59
N ARG A 75 -3.28 -6.83 -32.78
CA ARG A 75 -4.00 -6.08 -31.72
C ARG A 75 -4.14 -6.87 -30.41
N ALA A 76 -4.54 -8.13 -30.48
CA ALA A 76 -4.74 -8.97 -29.31
C ALA A 76 -3.43 -9.21 -28.54
N LEU A 77 -2.33 -9.44 -29.25
CA LEU A 77 -1.01 -9.63 -28.65
C LEU A 77 -0.52 -8.36 -27.97
N LEU A 78 -0.65 -7.20 -28.61
CA LEU A 78 -0.22 -5.92 -28.05
C LEU A 78 -1.02 -5.57 -26.78
N ILE A 79 -2.34 -5.81 -26.78
CA ILE A 79 -3.17 -5.63 -25.60
C ILE A 79 -2.72 -6.60 -24.50
N GLY A 80 -2.50 -7.87 -24.84
CA GLY A 80 -2.09 -8.90 -23.87
C GLY A 80 -0.74 -8.55 -23.21
N PHE A 81 0.27 -8.19 -24.01
CA PHE A 81 1.57 -7.76 -23.49
C PHE A 81 1.50 -6.48 -22.68
N GLY A 82 0.73 -5.48 -23.13
CA GLY A 82 0.55 -4.23 -22.41
C GLY A 82 -0.12 -4.44 -21.06
N LEU A 83 -1.19 -5.24 -21.00
CA LEU A 83 -1.85 -5.59 -19.76
C LEU A 83 -0.94 -6.41 -18.83
N ALA A 84 -0.18 -7.36 -19.37
CA ALA A 84 0.76 -8.17 -18.59
C ALA A 84 1.84 -7.29 -17.93
N LEU A 85 2.42 -6.34 -18.65
CA LEU A 85 3.41 -5.41 -18.12
C LEU A 85 2.85 -4.56 -16.98
N ILE A 86 1.66 -3.98 -17.18
CA ILE A 86 0.99 -3.18 -16.16
C ILE A 86 0.67 -4.03 -14.92
N LEU A 87 0.16 -5.25 -15.13
CA LEU A 87 -0.18 -6.17 -14.04
C LEU A 87 1.04 -6.57 -13.21
N ILE A 88 2.14 -6.95 -13.88
CA ILE A 88 3.38 -7.35 -13.21
C ILE A 88 3.98 -6.17 -12.44
N ALA A 89 4.05 -4.99 -13.03
CA ALA A 89 4.56 -3.78 -12.38
C ALA A 89 3.72 -3.39 -11.16
N THR A 90 2.39 -3.44 -11.29
CA THR A 90 1.47 -3.15 -10.18
C THR A 90 1.58 -4.18 -9.06
N LEU A 91 1.66 -5.47 -9.42
CA LEU A 91 1.80 -6.56 -8.46
C LEU A 91 3.12 -6.46 -7.68
N GLU A 92 4.21 -6.15 -8.37
CA GLU A 92 5.52 -5.91 -7.74
C GLU A 92 5.44 -4.78 -6.71
N LEU A 93 4.90 -3.63 -7.08
CA LEU A 93 4.75 -2.48 -6.19
C LEU A 93 3.91 -2.83 -4.97
N CYS A 94 2.74 -3.43 -5.18
CA CYS A 94 1.83 -3.83 -4.12
C CYS A 94 2.45 -4.87 -3.17
N LEU A 95 3.18 -5.84 -3.74
CA LEU A 95 3.84 -6.88 -2.95
C LEU A 95 4.95 -6.30 -2.09
N ARG A 96 5.77 -5.41 -2.63
CA ARG A 96 6.83 -4.71 -1.92
C ARG A 96 6.30 -3.90 -0.74
N GLU A 97 5.27 -3.07 -0.97
CA GLU A 97 4.65 -2.28 0.10
C GLU A 97 3.99 -3.17 1.17
N HIS A 98 3.36 -4.26 0.73
CA HIS A 98 2.72 -5.21 1.63
C HIS A 98 3.72 -5.96 2.52
N LEU A 99 4.81 -6.48 1.93
CA LEU A 99 5.86 -7.20 2.65
C LEU A 99 6.66 -6.30 3.59
N ALA A 100 6.81 -5.03 3.25
CA ALA A 100 7.42 -4.02 4.12
C ALA A 100 6.49 -3.59 5.27
N GLY A 101 5.21 -3.99 5.27
CA GLY A 101 4.22 -3.56 6.27
C GLY A 101 3.82 -2.10 6.13
N TYR A 102 4.15 -1.46 4.99
CA TYR A 102 3.85 -0.06 4.71
C TYR A 102 2.38 0.17 4.40
N ARG A 103 1.81 -0.63 3.47
CA ARG A 103 0.38 -0.64 3.11
C ARG A 103 -0.14 -2.05 2.93
N SER A 104 -1.41 -2.26 3.26
CA SER A 104 -2.06 -3.55 3.08
C SER A 104 -2.76 -3.61 1.72
N HIS A 105 -2.15 -4.32 0.77
CA HIS A 105 -2.71 -4.60 -0.55
C HIS A 105 -3.16 -6.06 -0.68
N SER A 106 -3.52 -6.71 0.44
CA SER A 106 -3.83 -8.14 0.49
C SER A 106 -4.91 -8.57 -0.50
N VAL A 107 -5.96 -7.76 -0.68
CA VAL A 107 -7.06 -8.06 -1.63
C VAL A 107 -6.55 -7.99 -3.07
N LEU A 108 -5.83 -6.93 -3.43
CA LEU A 108 -5.33 -6.72 -4.79
C LEU A 108 -4.34 -7.82 -5.18
N ILE A 109 -3.36 -8.10 -4.32
CA ILE A 109 -2.36 -9.15 -4.55
C ILE A 109 -3.04 -10.52 -4.67
N ALA A 110 -3.98 -10.85 -3.78
CA ALA A 110 -4.71 -12.11 -3.83
C ALA A 110 -5.54 -12.24 -5.11
N ALA A 111 -6.22 -11.17 -5.54
CA ALA A 111 -7.03 -11.18 -6.76
C ALA A 111 -6.17 -11.36 -8.02
N CYS A 112 -5.10 -10.57 -8.16
CA CYS A 112 -4.17 -10.69 -9.28
C CYS A 112 -3.51 -12.07 -9.33
N SER A 113 -3.07 -12.60 -8.18
CA SER A 113 -2.47 -13.93 -8.10
C SER A 113 -3.47 -15.03 -8.42
N ALA A 114 -4.73 -14.91 -8.00
CA ALA A 114 -5.78 -15.87 -8.32
C ALA A 114 -6.05 -15.91 -9.83
N VAL A 115 -6.07 -14.75 -10.51
CA VAL A 115 -6.22 -14.69 -11.98
C VAL A 115 -5.02 -15.31 -12.67
N VAL A 116 -3.79 -14.97 -12.26
CA VAL A 116 -2.56 -15.52 -12.85
C VAL A 116 -2.49 -17.04 -12.71
N LEU A 117 -2.94 -17.59 -11.59
CA LEU A 117 -2.96 -19.04 -11.37
C LEU A 117 -4.14 -19.74 -12.07
N ALA A 118 -5.30 -19.08 -12.16
CA ALA A 118 -6.47 -19.63 -12.84
C ALA A 118 -6.31 -19.69 -14.37
N LEU A 119 -5.50 -18.77 -14.96
CA LEU A 119 -5.31 -18.71 -16.39
C LEU A 119 -4.66 -20.00 -16.97
N PRO A 120 -3.49 -20.46 -16.49
CA PRO A 120 -2.92 -21.72 -16.96
C PRO A 120 -3.83 -22.92 -16.64
N LEU A 121 -4.52 -22.91 -15.51
CA LEU A 121 -5.48 -23.96 -15.17
C LEU A 121 -6.59 -24.03 -16.21
N ALA A 122 -7.12 -22.90 -16.68
CA ALA A 122 -8.12 -22.80 -17.74
C ALA A 122 -7.61 -23.36 -19.08
N LEU A 123 -6.35 -23.03 -19.42
CA LEU A 123 -5.76 -23.43 -20.70
C LEU A 123 -5.34 -24.90 -20.76
N LEU A 124 -4.91 -25.48 -19.63
CA LEU A 124 -4.32 -26.81 -19.58
C LEU A 124 -5.31 -27.92 -19.20
N THR A 125 -6.40 -27.60 -18.48
CA THR A 125 -7.25 -28.65 -17.87
C THR A 125 -8.62 -28.83 -18.52
N GLY A 126 -9.07 -27.92 -19.40
CA GLY A 126 -10.41 -28.00 -20.01
C GLY A 126 -11.57 -28.01 -19.01
N LEU A 127 -11.32 -27.55 -17.76
CA LEU A 127 -12.33 -27.49 -16.71
C LEU A 127 -13.53 -26.62 -17.11
N SER A 128 -14.73 -26.98 -16.62
CA SER A 128 -15.92 -26.15 -16.82
C SER A 128 -15.70 -24.77 -16.18
N LYS A 129 -16.32 -23.74 -16.76
CA LYS A 129 -16.22 -22.34 -16.28
C LYS A 129 -16.60 -22.22 -14.80
N VAL A 130 -17.56 -23.02 -14.33
CA VAL A 130 -18.00 -23.02 -12.93
C VAL A 130 -16.92 -23.56 -12.00
N LEU A 131 -16.27 -24.68 -12.36
CA LEU A 131 -15.17 -25.24 -11.58
C LEU A 131 -13.96 -24.31 -11.57
N LEU A 132 -13.67 -23.63 -12.68
CA LEU A 132 -12.60 -22.66 -12.78
C LEU A 132 -12.83 -21.46 -11.87
N LEU A 133 -14.06 -20.92 -11.85
CA LEU A 133 -14.44 -19.83 -10.95
C LEU A 133 -14.37 -20.27 -9.49
N ALA A 134 -14.83 -21.48 -9.17
CA ALA A 134 -14.73 -22.03 -7.82
C ALA A 134 -13.26 -22.17 -7.37
N ALA A 135 -12.40 -22.72 -8.24
CA ALA A 135 -10.96 -22.83 -7.97
C ALA A 135 -10.32 -21.45 -7.75
N ALA A 136 -10.62 -20.47 -8.62
CA ALA A 136 -10.14 -19.10 -8.48
C ALA A 136 -10.59 -18.45 -7.16
N ALA A 137 -11.84 -18.67 -6.75
CA ALA A 137 -12.39 -18.16 -5.50
C ALA A 137 -11.69 -18.78 -4.27
N VAL A 138 -11.40 -20.08 -4.31
CA VAL A 138 -10.65 -20.77 -3.24
C VAL A 138 -9.22 -20.23 -3.16
N ILE A 139 -8.53 -20.13 -4.31
CA ILE A 139 -7.17 -19.58 -4.38
C ILE A 139 -7.14 -18.15 -3.83
N PHE A 140 -8.09 -17.31 -4.25
CA PHE A 140 -8.23 -15.94 -3.75
C PHE A 140 -8.41 -15.91 -2.22
N GLY A 141 -9.34 -16.70 -1.68
CA GLY A 141 -9.63 -16.75 -0.25
C GLY A 141 -8.43 -17.17 0.60
N VAL A 142 -7.72 -18.21 0.17
CA VAL A 142 -6.50 -18.70 0.85
C VAL A 142 -5.40 -17.64 0.80
N LEU A 143 -5.11 -17.08 -0.37
CA LEU A 143 -4.09 -16.05 -0.53
C LEU A 143 -4.44 -14.78 0.26
N TRP A 144 -5.68 -14.33 0.21
CA TRP A 144 -6.13 -13.18 0.97
C TRP A 144 -5.94 -13.39 2.48
N TRP A 145 -6.32 -14.56 3.00
CA TRP A 145 -6.13 -14.89 4.41
C TRP A 145 -4.66 -14.93 4.80
N LEU A 146 -3.81 -15.59 4.01
CA LEU A 146 -2.36 -15.67 4.23
C LEU A 146 -1.70 -14.28 4.21
N LEU A 147 -1.97 -13.49 3.17
CA LEU A 147 -1.42 -12.15 3.03
C LEU A 147 -1.86 -11.22 4.16
N ARG A 148 -3.13 -11.31 4.56
CA ARG A 148 -3.64 -10.52 5.68
C ARG A 148 -2.98 -10.93 7.00
N SER A 149 -2.76 -12.22 7.24
CA SER A 149 -2.07 -12.69 8.44
C SER A 149 -0.61 -12.24 8.46
N LEU A 150 0.07 -12.33 7.32
CA LEU A 150 1.45 -11.88 7.14
C LEU A 150 1.60 -10.36 7.37
N PHE A 151 0.67 -9.58 6.85
CA PHE A 151 0.66 -8.13 7.07
C PHE A 151 0.48 -7.79 8.55
N ARG A 152 -0.44 -8.45 9.25
CA ARG A 152 -0.66 -8.24 10.69
C ARG A 152 0.59 -8.54 11.52
N SER A 153 1.32 -9.61 11.20
CA SER A 153 2.55 -9.95 11.91
C SER A 153 3.66 -8.93 11.68
N ARG A 154 3.73 -8.31 10.50
CA ARG A 154 4.75 -7.31 10.15
C ARG A 154 4.39 -5.89 10.55
N SER A 155 3.11 -5.55 10.65
CA SER A 155 2.63 -4.23 11.05
C SER A 155 2.46 -4.05 12.57
N GLY A 156 2.95 -5.01 13.39
CA GLY A 156 2.82 -4.93 14.86
C GLY A 156 1.38 -5.06 15.36
N GLY A 157 0.55 -5.85 14.66
CA GLY A 157 -0.84 -6.12 15.04
C GLY A 157 -1.88 -5.13 14.51
N MET A 158 -1.46 -4.06 13.82
CA MET A 158 -2.40 -3.14 13.19
C MET A 158 -2.99 -3.77 11.92
N SER A 159 -4.32 -3.71 11.77
CA SER A 159 -5.00 -4.29 10.62
C SER A 159 -4.88 -3.45 9.35
N TRP A 160 -4.55 -2.16 9.49
CA TRP A 160 -4.30 -1.20 8.41
C TRP A 160 -3.57 0.03 8.96
N ARG A 161 -2.71 0.64 8.16
CA ARG A 161 -2.16 1.97 8.38
C ARG A 161 -2.79 2.90 7.35
N ALA A 162 -3.49 3.93 7.82
CA ALA A 162 -4.04 4.98 6.98
C ALA A 162 -2.97 5.97 6.57
#